data_89a1a2c7d44b2314b6eb19625c00e12c
#
_entry.id   89a1a2c7d44b2314b6eb19625c00e12c
#
_cell.length_a   1.000
_cell.length_b   1.000
_cell.length_c   1.000
_cell.angle_alpha   90.00
_cell.angle_beta   90.00
_cell.angle_gamma   90.00
#
_symmetry.space_group_name_H-M   'P 1'
#
loop_
_entity.id
_entity.type
_entity.pdbx_description
1 polymer ?
#
loop_
_entity_poly.entity_id
_entity_poly.type
_entity_poly.pdbx_seq_one_letter_code
_entity_poly.pdbx_strand_id
1 'polypeptide(L)'
;VLEEAKNLKFIDVAFTGVDHIPMAEAKQRGIAVSNASGYATQAVAELCVSFMIQLLRNVGKTEERCRNGGTKDGLVGNLLCGKTVGIVGAGAIGKKVAALCKAFGCSVLAYNRSTVSDPAIDEQVSLEELLKRSDIVSLHCPLTADTKGMIGKDQLALMKKSALLINTARGGVLDSAALADALEKGEIAGAACDVFETEPPLPTDHP
;
A
#
# COMPACT_ATOMS: atom_id res chain seq x y z
N VAL A 1 6.36 3.82 28.75
CA VAL A 1 6.95 5.19 28.66
C VAL A 1 6.00 6.22 29.22
N LEU A 2 4.71 6.24 28.85
CA LEU A 2 3.78 7.26 29.39
C LEU A 2 3.57 7.12 30.90
N GLU A 3 3.50 5.90 31.43
CA GLU A 3 3.32 5.64 32.86
C GLU A 3 4.43 6.24 33.73
N GLU A 4 5.68 6.26 33.22
CA GLU A 4 6.83 6.78 33.93
C GLU A 4 6.99 8.31 33.76
N ALA A 5 6.57 8.83 32.61
CA ALA A 5 6.68 10.25 32.26
C ALA A 5 5.51 11.09 32.80
N LYS A 6 5.40 11.23 34.14
CA LYS A 6 4.25 11.87 34.80
C LYS A 6 4.03 13.35 34.41
N ASN A 7 5.11 14.05 34.05
CA ASN A 7 5.08 15.49 33.73
C ASN A 7 5.10 15.76 32.21
N LEU A 8 4.94 14.72 31.36
CA LEU A 8 4.94 14.88 29.92
C LEU A 8 3.77 15.74 29.47
N LYS A 9 4.02 16.71 28.61
CA LYS A 9 3.03 17.66 28.06
C LYS A 9 2.92 17.56 26.55
N PHE A 10 3.96 17.06 25.88
CA PHE A 10 4.05 17.05 24.44
C PHE A 10 4.85 15.84 23.95
N ILE A 11 4.38 15.23 22.87
CA ILE A 11 5.06 14.16 22.12
C ILE A 11 5.19 14.65 20.69
N ASP A 12 6.41 14.69 20.17
CA ASP A 12 6.67 14.94 18.76
C ASP A 12 7.19 13.66 18.10
N VAL A 13 6.47 13.21 17.08
CA VAL A 13 6.77 11.99 16.34
C VAL A 13 7.43 12.36 15.03
N ALA A 14 8.71 12.01 14.86
CA ALA A 14 9.50 12.32 13.68
C ALA A 14 9.06 11.54 12.41
N PHE A 15 7.92 10.86 12.45
CA PHE A 15 7.35 10.08 11.36
C PHE A 15 5.89 10.49 11.11
N THR A 16 5.31 10.02 10.00
CA THR A 16 3.87 10.22 9.73
C THR A 16 2.99 9.36 10.63
N GLY A 17 3.36 8.09 10.87
CA GLY A 17 2.56 7.14 11.62
C GLY A 17 2.63 7.39 13.12
N VAL A 18 1.47 7.37 13.79
CA VAL A 18 1.33 7.53 15.24
C VAL A 18 0.73 6.28 15.90
N ASP A 19 0.70 5.16 15.19
CA ASP A 19 0.04 3.92 15.63
C ASP A 19 0.65 3.33 16.91
N HIS A 20 1.92 3.63 17.18
CA HIS A 20 2.66 3.23 18.39
C HIS A 20 2.42 4.15 19.60
N ILE A 21 1.69 5.26 19.42
CA ILE A 21 1.36 6.19 20.51
C ILE A 21 -0.01 5.82 21.08
N PRO A 22 -0.15 5.61 22.40
CA PRO A 22 -1.45 5.38 23.03
C PRO A 22 -2.26 6.69 23.08
N MET A 23 -2.85 7.05 21.94
CA MET A 23 -3.56 8.32 21.73
C MET A 23 -4.67 8.58 22.72
N ALA A 24 -5.38 7.52 23.14
CA ALA A 24 -6.46 7.64 24.14
C ALA A 24 -5.92 8.11 25.50
N GLU A 25 -4.81 7.52 25.97
CA GLU A 25 -4.15 7.91 27.22
C GLU A 25 -3.53 9.32 27.09
N ALA A 26 -2.86 9.62 25.98
CA ALA A 26 -2.31 10.94 25.75
C ALA A 26 -3.39 12.03 25.85
N LYS A 27 -4.54 11.81 25.20
CA LYS A 27 -5.69 12.71 25.26
C LYS A 27 -6.25 12.85 26.68
N GLN A 28 -6.40 11.75 27.42
CA GLN A 28 -6.90 11.76 28.80
C GLN A 28 -5.99 12.56 29.74
N ARG A 29 -4.68 12.50 29.51
CA ARG A 29 -3.66 13.22 30.30
C ARG A 29 -3.38 14.63 29.79
N GLY A 30 -4.06 15.10 28.76
CA GLY A 30 -3.84 16.43 28.17
C GLY A 30 -2.46 16.58 27.51
N ILE A 31 -1.87 15.47 27.02
CA ILE A 31 -0.60 15.48 26.32
C ILE A 31 -0.88 15.78 24.84
N ALA A 32 -0.30 16.86 24.33
CA ALA A 32 -0.38 17.19 22.90
C ALA A 32 0.54 16.24 22.11
N VAL A 33 0.05 15.78 20.94
CA VAL A 33 0.82 14.91 20.04
C VAL A 33 0.92 15.57 18.68
N SER A 34 2.14 15.71 18.16
CA SER A 34 2.44 16.17 16.82
C SER A 34 3.11 15.04 16.02
N ASN A 35 3.06 15.13 14.70
CA ASN A 35 3.79 14.24 13.82
C ASN A 35 4.34 14.99 12.61
N ALA A 36 5.31 14.37 11.90
CA ALA A 36 5.89 14.93 10.68
C ALA A 36 5.03 14.58 9.45
N SER A 37 3.73 14.93 9.49
CA SER A 37 2.81 14.64 8.39
C SER A 37 3.25 15.30 7.09
N GLY A 38 3.25 14.54 5.99
CA GLY A 38 3.54 15.05 4.64
C GLY A 38 5.01 14.94 4.21
N TYR A 39 5.96 14.73 5.12
CA TYR A 39 7.39 14.68 4.75
C TYR A 39 7.72 13.56 3.75
N ALA A 40 7.06 12.43 3.87
CA ALA A 40 7.30 11.24 3.05
C ALA A 40 6.35 11.13 1.83
N THR A 41 5.43 12.06 1.64
CA THR A 41 4.38 11.95 0.60
C THR A 41 4.97 11.69 -0.79
N GLN A 42 5.99 12.46 -1.18
CA GLN A 42 6.63 12.32 -2.48
C GLN A 42 7.42 11.00 -2.56
N ALA A 43 8.24 10.70 -1.55
CA ALA A 43 9.09 9.51 -1.53
C ALA A 43 8.27 8.20 -1.62
N VAL A 44 7.20 8.09 -0.82
CA VAL A 44 6.32 6.90 -0.84
C VAL A 44 5.58 6.79 -2.17
N ALA A 45 5.12 7.90 -2.75
CA ALA A 45 4.44 7.87 -4.03
C ALA A 45 5.37 7.41 -5.18
N GLU A 46 6.62 7.85 -5.18
CA GLU A 46 7.63 7.40 -6.15
C GLU A 46 7.97 5.91 -5.97
N LEU A 47 8.09 5.44 -4.73
CA LEU A 47 8.31 4.03 -4.43
C LEU A 47 7.15 3.16 -4.93
N CYS A 48 5.88 3.59 -4.74
CA CYS A 48 4.72 2.87 -5.26
C CYS A 48 4.79 2.71 -6.78
N VAL A 49 5.08 3.77 -7.52
CA VAL A 49 5.19 3.72 -8.98
C VAL A 49 6.40 2.86 -9.40
N SER A 50 7.50 2.93 -8.67
CA SER A 50 8.66 2.04 -8.88
C SER A 50 8.27 0.57 -8.75
N PHE A 51 7.54 0.18 -7.69
CA PHE A 51 7.05 -1.18 -7.51
C PHE A 51 6.12 -1.63 -8.65
N MET A 52 5.19 -0.77 -9.07
CA MET A 52 4.32 -1.06 -10.22
C MET A 52 5.13 -1.39 -11.48
N ILE A 53 6.13 -0.56 -11.80
CA ILE A 53 6.98 -0.74 -12.97
C ILE A 53 7.85 -1.99 -12.83
N GLN A 54 8.46 -2.21 -11.67
CA GLN A 54 9.31 -3.38 -11.41
C GLN A 54 8.55 -4.70 -11.59
N LEU A 55 7.32 -4.79 -11.05
CA LEU A 55 6.48 -5.97 -11.20
C LEU A 55 6.01 -6.15 -12.65
N LEU A 56 5.52 -5.09 -13.30
CA LEU A 56 5.08 -5.15 -14.69
C LEU A 56 6.21 -5.52 -15.66
N ARG A 57 7.45 -5.13 -15.38
CA ARG A 57 8.61 -5.37 -16.24
C ARG A 57 9.44 -6.58 -15.83
N ASN A 58 9.01 -7.31 -14.77
CA ASN A 58 9.75 -8.46 -14.22
C ASN A 58 11.22 -8.12 -13.87
N VAL A 59 11.48 -6.90 -13.36
CA VAL A 59 12.86 -6.39 -13.16
C VAL A 59 13.65 -7.33 -12.24
N GLY A 60 13.13 -7.69 -11.07
CA GLY A 60 13.82 -8.57 -10.13
C GLY A 60 14.12 -9.95 -10.70
N LYS A 61 13.12 -10.58 -11.35
CA LYS A 61 13.29 -11.90 -11.97
C LYS A 61 14.33 -11.86 -13.12
N THR A 62 14.35 -10.77 -13.88
CA THR A 62 15.32 -10.58 -14.97
C THR A 62 16.71 -10.38 -14.40
N GLU A 63 16.85 -9.55 -13.36
CA GLU A 63 18.13 -9.30 -12.70
C GLU A 63 18.71 -10.60 -12.12
N GLU A 64 17.93 -11.35 -11.37
CA GLU A 64 18.32 -12.64 -10.79
C GLU A 64 18.81 -13.61 -11.87
N ARG A 65 18.05 -13.78 -12.95
CA ARG A 65 18.46 -14.64 -14.06
C ARG A 65 19.77 -14.20 -14.71
N CYS A 66 19.90 -12.90 -15.00
CA CYS A 66 21.12 -12.39 -15.63
C CYS A 66 22.34 -12.57 -14.73
N ARG A 67 22.20 -12.37 -13.41
CA ARG A 67 23.28 -12.63 -12.45
C ARG A 67 23.71 -14.10 -12.41
N ASN A 68 22.77 -15.01 -12.68
CA ASN A 68 23.03 -16.46 -12.76
C ASN A 68 23.36 -16.95 -14.18
N GLY A 69 23.73 -16.06 -15.10
CA GLY A 69 24.16 -16.41 -16.47
C GLY A 69 23.01 -16.78 -17.42
N GLY A 70 21.76 -16.54 -17.03
CA GLY A 70 20.58 -16.79 -17.88
C GLY A 70 20.17 -15.56 -18.70
N THR A 71 19.02 -15.67 -19.37
CA THR A 71 18.47 -14.63 -20.25
C THR A 71 17.08 -14.18 -19.78
N LYS A 72 16.55 -13.12 -20.42
CA LYS A 72 15.18 -12.63 -20.19
C LYS A 72 14.09 -13.50 -20.85
N ASP A 73 14.43 -14.58 -21.49
CA ASP A 73 13.49 -15.39 -22.28
C ASP A 73 12.30 -15.87 -21.44
N GLY A 74 11.09 -15.68 -21.94
CA GLY A 74 9.85 -15.97 -21.23
C GLY A 74 9.42 -14.93 -20.18
N LEU A 75 10.22 -13.90 -19.90
CA LEU A 75 9.87 -12.78 -19.02
C LEU A 75 9.35 -11.59 -19.83
N VAL A 76 8.15 -11.76 -20.41
CA VAL A 76 7.50 -10.67 -21.16
C VAL A 76 6.93 -9.65 -20.19
N GLY A 77 7.40 -8.42 -20.29
CA GLY A 77 6.90 -7.31 -19.47
C GLY A 77 5.66 -6.64 -20.06
N ASN A 78 4.93 -5.94 -19.21
CA ASN A 78 3.77 -5.13 -19.55
C ASN A 78 4.05 -3.63 -19.34
N LEU A 79 3.21 -2.77 -19.92
CA LEU A 79 3.27 -1.33 -19.73
C LEU A 79 2.38 -0.92 -18.53
N LEU A 80 2.77 0.15 -17.86
CA LEU A 80 1.92 0.83 -16.89
C LEU A 80 0.85 1.69 -17.60
N CYS A 81 1.22 2.30 -18.73
CA CYS A 81 0.29 3.06 -19.58
C CYS A 81 -0.94 2.22 -19.97
N GLY A 82 -2.12 2.83 -19.89
CA GLY A 82 -3.39 2.19 -20.21
C GLY A 82 -3.93 1.23 -19.13
N LYS A 83 -3.26 1.08 -17.99
CA LYS A 83 -3.76 0.30 -16.86
C LYS A 83 -4.78 1.07 -16.04
N THR A 84 -5.68 0.34 -15.41
CA THR A 84 -6.55 0.88 -14.36
C THR A 84 -5.89 0.68 -13.01
N VAL A 85 -5.63 1.77 -12.30
CA VAL A 85 -5.03 1.76 -10.95
C VAL A 85 -6.09 2.09 -9.92
N GLY A 86 -6.31 1.20 -8.96
CA GLY A 86 -7.22 1.38 -7.84
C GLY A 86 -6.47 1.90 -6.61
N ILE A 87 -6.85 3.07 -6.13
CA ILE A 87 -6.30 3.72 -4.93
C ILE A 87 -7.21 3.46 -3.74
N VAL A 88 -6.75 2.66 -2.80
CA VAL A 88 -7.46 2.39 -1.54
C VAL A 88 -6.97 3.37 -0.48
N GLY A 89 -7.73 4.44 -0.26
CA GLY A 89 -7.35 5.55 0.61
C GLY A 89 -6.77 6.74 -0.16
N ALA A 90 -7.62 7.68 -0.56
CA ALA A 90 -7.26 8.88 -1.31
C ALA A 90 -6.84 10.06 -0.40
N GLY A 91 -5.93 9.80 0.55
CA GLY A 91 -5.23 10.83 1.33
C GLY A 91 -4.11 11.51 0.54
N ALA A 92 -3.20 12.22 1.23
CA ALA A 92 -2.10 12.94 0.58
C ALA A 92 -1.24 12.04 -0.32
N ILE A 93 -0.84 10.85 0.18
CA ILE A 93 -0.03 9.88 -0.58
C ILE A 93 -0.84 9.29 -1.73
N GLY A 94 -2.06 8.80 -1.47
CA GLY A 94 -2.90 8.18 -2.50
C GLY A 94 -3.21 9.13 -3.67
N LYS A 95 -3.50 10.41 -3.40
CA LYS A 95 -3.67 11.46 -4.43
C LYS A 95 -2.39 11.70 -5.23
N LYS A 96 -1.24 11.69 -4.55
CA LYS A 96 0.05 11.86 -5.23
C LYS A 96 0.36 10.68 -6.14
N VAL A 97 0.10 9.43 -5.70
CA VAL A 97 0.21 8.23 -6.55
C VAL A 97 -0.75 8.31 -7.73
N ALA A 98 -2.00 8.72 -7.49
CA ALA A 98 -2.98 8.93 -8.56
C ALA A 98 -2.46 9.91 -9.62
N ALA A 99 -1.92 11.06 -9.21
CA ALA A 99 -1.36 12.06 -10.13
C ALA A 99 -0.18 11.51 -10.94
N LEU A 100 0.72 10.73 -10.32
CA LEU A 100 1.81 10.08 -11.05
C LEU A 100 1.28 9.04 -12.04
N CYS A 101 0.31 8.21 -11.64
CA CYS A 101 -0.31 7.22 -12.53
C CYS A 101 -1.01 7.89 -13.73
N LYS A 102 -1.69 9.03 -13.52
CA LYS A 102 -2.27 9.82 -14.62
C LYS A 102 -1.18 10.29 -15.60
N ALA A 103 -0.03 10.74 -15.10
CA ALA A 103 1.09 11.15 -15.96
C ALA A 103 1.65 9.99 -16.80
N PHE A 104 1.52 8.75 -16.32
CA PHE A 104 1.84 7.53 -17.08
C PHE A 104 0.72 7.06 -18.02
N GLY A 105 -0.41 7.78 -18.10
CA GLY A 105 -1.53 7.42 -18.97
C GLY A 105 -2.45 6.33 -18.39
N CYS A 106 -2.51 6.20 -17.06
CA CYS A 106 -3.44 5.29 -16.39
C CYS A 106 -4.84 5.90 -16.24
N SER A 107 -5.85 5.02 -16.13
CA SER A 107 -7.13 5.35 -15.50
C SER A 107 -7.01 5.11 -13.99
N VAL A 108 -7.64 5.99 -13.18
CA VAL A 108 -7.53 5.91 -11.72
C VAL A 108 -8.90 5.82 -11.08
N LEU A 109 -9.14 4.73 -10.36
CA LEU A 109 -10.27 4.53 -9.47
C LEU A 109 -9.85 4.81 -8.03
N ALA A 110 -10.76 5.30 -7.20
CA ALA A 110 -10.51 5.46 -5.77
C ALA A 110 -11.60 4.84 -4.92
N TYR A 111 -11.21 4.22 -3.82
CA TYR A 111 -12.07 3.91 -2.69
C TYR A 111 -11.63 4.74 -1.49
N ASN A 112 -12.56 5.45 -0.87
CA ASN A 112 -12.28 6.25 0.30
C ASN A 112 -13.55 6.37 1.17
N ARG A 113 -13.37 6.51 2.48
CA ARG A 113 -14.50 6.63 3.42
C ARG A 113 -15.35 7.89 3.20
N SER A 114 -14.71 8.99 2.85
CA SER A 114 -15.37 10.25 2.50
C SER A 114 -15.31 10.51 1.01
N THR A 115 -16.17 11.38 0.52
CA THR A 115 -16.13 11.83 -0.87
C THR A 115 -14.80 12.51 -1.18
N VAL A 116 -14.20 12.14 -2.30
CA VAL A 116 -12.94 12.69 -2.79
C VAL A 116 -13.20 13.47 -4.07
N SER A 117 -12.67 14.69 -4.11
CA SER A 117 -12.60 15.49 -5.33
C SER A 117 -11.13 15.77 -5.62
N ASP A 118 -10.60 15.16 -6.67
CA ASP A 118 -9.21 15.34 -7.10
C ASP A 118 -9.13 15.07 -8.61
N PRO A 119 -8.49 15.95 -9.41
CA PRO A 119 -8.43 15.82 -10.86
C PRO A 119 -7.68 14.57 -11.35
N ALA A 120 -6.89 13.95 -10.48
CA ALA A 120 -6.16 12.72 -10.79
C ALA A 120 -6.99 11.45 -10.58
N ILE A 121 -8.19 11.56 -10.01
CA ILE A 121 -9.12 10.45 -9.76
C ILE A 121 -10.27 10.54 -10.76
N ASP A 122 -10.39 9.54 -11.61
CA ASP A 122 -11.44 9.50 -12.64
C ASP A 122 -12.81 9.14 -12.05
N GLU A 123 -12.82 8.24 -11.03
CA GLU A 123 -14.07 7.76 -10.44
C GLU A 123 -13.83 7.29 -8.99
N GLN A 124 -14.75 7.61 -8.09
CA GLN A 124 -14.82 7.03 -6.75
C GLN A 124 -15.85 5.91 -6.75
N VAL A 125 -15.44 4.71 -6.31
CA VAL A 125 -16.25 3.48 -6.37
C VAL A 125 -16.24 2.74 -5.04
N SER A 126 -17.05 1.70 -4.89
CA SER A 126 -16.97 0.76 -3.77
C SER A 126 -15.64 -0.02 -3.80
N LEU A 127 -15.23 -0.57 -2.64
CA LEU A 127 -14.02 -1.41 -2.57
C LEU A 127 -14.13 -2.61 -3.51
N GLU A 128 -15.28 -3.26 -3.53
CA GLU A 128 -15.54 -4.42 -4.38
C GLU A 128 -15.38 -4.08 -5.88
N GLU A 129 -15.96 -2.98 -6.34
CA GLU A 129 -15.81 -2.53 -7.72
C GLU A 129 -14.37 -2.16 -8.06
N LEU A 130 -13.67 -1.47 -7.13
CA LEU A 130 -12.27 -1.13 -7.31
C LEU A 130 -11.44 -2.40 -7.52
N LEU A 131 -11.59 -3.41 -6.66
CA LEU A 131 -10.85 -4.67 -6.75
C LEU A 131 -11.11 -5.40 -8.07
N LYS A 132 -12.37 -5.48 -8.52
CA LYS A 132 -12.75 -6.16 -9.76
C LYS A 132 -12.24 -5.45 -11.02
N ARG A 133 -12.21 -4.11 -11.01
CA ARG A 133 -11.90 -3.31 -12.21
C ARG A 133 -10.42 -2.97 -12.35
N SER A 134 -9.66 -2.99 -11.26
CA SER A 134 -8.26 -2.56 -11.26
C SER A 134 -7.31 -3.63 -11.82
N ASP A 135 -6.31 -3.18 -12.56
CA ASP A 135 -5.14 -3.98 -12.95
C ASP A 135 -4.04 -3.89 -11.88
N ILE A 136 -4.03 -2.81 -11.11
CA ILE A 136 -3.11 -2.59 -9.98
C ILE A 136 -3.92 -1.99 -8.85
N VAL A 137 -3.81 -2.57 -7.65
CA VAL A 137 -4.41 -2.04 -6.42
C VAL A 137 -3.30 -1.52 -5.52
N SER A 138 -3.39 -0.27 -5.07
CA SER A 138 -2.41 0.38 -4.20
C SER A 138 -3.06 0.86 -2.90
N LEU A 139 -2.52 0.39 -1.77
CA LEU A 139 -3.08 0.64 -0.45
C LEU A 139 -2.42 1.88 0.18
N HIS A 140 -3.24 2.83 0.65
CA HIS A 140 -2.82 4.11 1.25
C HIS A 140 -3.69 4.51 2.44
N CYS A 141 -4.48 3.58 2.97
CA CYS A 141 -5.31 3.82 4.15
C CYS A 141 -4.52 3.62 5.45
N PRO A 142 -4.85 4.33 6.54
CA PRO A 142 -4.26 4.08 7.85
C PRO A 142 -4.74 2.75 8.41
N LEU A 143 -3.98 2.17 9.35
CA LEU A 143 -4.42 1.02 10.13
C LEU A 143 -5.37 1.50 11.24
N THR A 144 -6.60 1.02 11.20
CA THR A 144 -7.65 1.28 12.18
C THR A 144 -8.40 -0.02 12.45
N ALA A 145 -9.34 -0.02 13.39
CA ALA A 145 -10.21 -1.18 13.60
C ALA A 145 -10.97 -1.58 12.32
N ASP A 146 -11.38 -0.60 11.51
CA ASP A 146 -12.15 -0.85 10.27
C ASP A 146 -11.28 -1.30 9.09
N THR A 147 -9.98 -1.00 9.10
CA THR A 147 -9.07 -1.31 7.99
C THR A 147 -8.14 -2.47 8.30
N LYS A 148 -8.13 -2.97 9.53
CA LYS A 148 -7.34 -4.14 9.91
C LYS A 148 -7.84 -5.38 9.17
N GLY A 149 -6.95 -6.02 8.41
CA GLY A 149 -7.27 -7.19 7.58
C GLY A 149 -8.29 -6.89 6.47
N MET A 150 -8.44 -5.63 6.06
CA MET A 150 -9.41 -5.22 5.05
C MET A 150 -9.17 -5.91 3.70
N ILE A 151 -7.93 -6.24 3.39
CA ILE A 151 -7.57 -7.02 2.22
C ILE A 151 -7.18 -8.42 2.69
N GLY A 152 -8.15 -9.31 2.69
CA GLY A 152 -8.01 -10.71 3.02
C GLY A 152 -8.37 -11.60 1.82
N LYS A 153 -8.58 -12.88 2.09
CA LYS A 153 -8.85 -13.90 1.06
C LYS A 153 -10.00 -13.53 0.12
N ASP A 154 -11.13 -13.09 0.67
CA ASP A 154 -12.31 -12.76 -0.14
C ASP A 154 -12.06 -11.55 -1.05
N GLN A 155 -11.31 -10.56 -0.57
CA GLN A 155 -10.94 -9.37 -1.34
C GLN A 155 -9.92 -9.71 -2.44
N LEU A 156 -8.94 -10.55 -2.14
CA LEU A 156 -7.95 -11.03 -3.13
C LEU A 156 -8.64 -11.83 -4.24
N ALA A 157 -9.62 -12.66 -3.90
CA ALA A 157 -10.40 -13.43 -4.87
C ALA A 157 -11.26 -12.57 -5.82
N LEU A 158 -11.56 -11.31 -5.46
CA LEU A 158 -12.26 -10.37 -6.35
C LEU A 158 -11.33 -9.73 -7.39
N MET A 159 -10.02 -9.78 -7.17
CA MET A 159 -9.05 -9.14 -8.07
C MET A 159 -8.92 -9.95 -9.37
N LYS A 160 -8.46 -9.27 -10.43
CA LYS A 160 -8.12 -9.95 -11.68
C LYS A 160 -6.93 -10.88 -11.48
N LYS A 161 -6.90 -12.03 -12.13
CA LYS A 161 -5.73 -12.94 -12.11
C LYS A 161 -4.43 -12.27 -12.57
N SER A 162 -4.54 -11.25 -13.41
CA SER A 162 -3.40 -10.45 -13.87
C SER A 162 -3.10 -9.25 -12.98
N ALA A 163 -3.86 -9.04 -11.90
CA ALA A 163 -3.72 -7.85 -11.06
C ALA A 163 -2.47 -7.91 -10.17
N LEU A 164 -1.99 -6.72 -9.83
CA LEU A 164 -0.88 -6.50 -8.90
C LEU A 164 -1.41 -5.81 -7.64
N LEU A 165 -0.85 -6.15 -6.48
CA LEU A 165 -1.13 -5.50 -5.20
C LEU A 165 0.10 -4.77 -4.68
N ILE A 166 -0.04 -3.52 -4.29
CA ILE A 166 1.03 -2.70 -3.70
C ILE A 166 0.60 -2.28 -2.29
N ASN A 167 1.40 -2.60 -1.29
CA ASN A 167 1.17 -2.15 0.08
C ASN A 167 2.37 -1.35 0.61
N THR A 168 2.23 -0.04 0.67
CA THR A 168 3.18 0.89 1.31
C THR A 168 2.51 1.66 2.46
N ALA A 169 1.34 1.20 2.91
CA ALA A 169 0.56 1.85 3.95
C ALA A 169 0.91 1.32 5.35
N ARG A 170 0.33 0.17 5.71
CA ARG A 170 0.56 -0.57 6.96
C ARG A 170 0.39 -2.06 6.71
N GLY A 171 1.25 -2.88 7.31
CA GLY A 171 1.17 -4.33 7.18
C GLY A 171 -0.19 -4.89 7.57
N GLY A 172 -0.69 -4.52 8.73
CA GLY A 172 -1.96 -5.02 9.25
C GLY A 172 -3.24 -4.66 8.46
N VAL A 173 -3.16 -3.91 7.36
CA VAL A 173 -4.28 -3.70 6.41
C VAL A 173 -4.47 -4.91 5.51
N LEU A 174 -3.42 -5.68 5.27
CA LEU A 174 -3.35 -6.85 4.43
C LEU A 174 -3.16 -8.10 5.30
N ASP A 175 -3.84 -9.17 4.96
CA ASP A 175 -3.59 -10.51 5.52
C ASP A 175 -2.46 -11.15 4.71
N SER A 176 -1.26 -11.23 5.28
CA SER A 176 -0.07 -11.76 4.59
C SER A 176 -0.19 -13.25 4.26
N ALA A 177 -0.85 -14.03 5.11
CA ALA A 177 -1.06 -15.46 4.84
C ALA A 177 -2.03 -15.67 3.66
N ALA A 178 -3.10 -14.87 3.61
CA ALA A 178 -4.02 -14.88 2.48
C ALA A 178 -3.34 -14.40 1.18
N LEU A 179 -2.44 -13.42 1.27
CA LEU A 179 -1.67 -12.95 0.11
C LEU A 179 -0.73 -14.04 -0.41
N ALA A 180 0.01 -14.71 0.47
CA ALA A 180 0.91 -15.80 0.08
C ALA A 180 0.14 -16.93 -0.62
N ASP A 181 -0.99 -17.35 -0.06
CA ASP A 181 -1.88 -18.37 -0.65
C ASP A 181 -2.41 -17.95 -2.04
N ALA A 182 -2.82 -16.69 -2.18
CA ALA A 182 -3.31 -16.16 -3.46
C ALA A 182 -2.20 -16.09 -4.54
N LEU A 183 -0.97 -15.75 -4.15
CA LEU A 183 0.20 -15.74 -5.06
C LEU A 183 0.60 -17.16 -5.48
N GLU A 184 0.65 -18.11 -4.55
CA GLU A 184 0.96 -19.52 -4.85
C GLU A 184 -0.06 -20.14 -5.79
N LYS A 185 -1.34 -19.84 -5.61
CA LYS A 185 -2.43 -20.32 -6.47
C LYS A 185 -2.57 -19.57 -7.80
N GLY A 186 -1.83 -18.48 -7.98
CA GLY A 186 -1.95 -17.61 -9.16
C GLY A 186 -3.32 -16.91 -9.25
N GLU A 187 -3.93 -16.61 -8.13
CA GLU A 187 -5.19 -15.84 -8.05
C GLU A 187 -4.94 -14.37 -8.39
N ILE A 188 -3.73 -13.86 -8.09
CA ILE A 188 -3.20 -12.57 -8.56
C ILE A 188 -1.80 -12.76 -9.15
N ALA A 189 -1.34 -11.82 -9.97
CA ALA A 189 -0.08 -11.95 -10.71
C ALA A 189 1.16 -11.59 -9.90
N GLY A 190 1.02 -10.78 -8.85
CA GLY A 190 2.15 -10.35 -8.04
C GLY A 190 1.78 -9.31 -6.99
N ALA A 191 2.69 -9.12 -6.04
CA ALA A 191 2.57 -8.10 -5.01
C ALA A 191 3.92 -7.46 -4.69
N ALA A 192 3.90 -6.25 -4.14
CA ALA A 192 5.05 -5.60 -3.52
C ALA A 192 4.61 -4.97 -2.20
N CYS A 193 5.30 -5.32 -1.12
CA CYS A 193 5.05 -4.84 0.22
C CYS A 193 6.30 -4.15 0.77
N ASP A 194 6.14 -2.92 1.27
CA ASP A 194 7.17 -2.15 1.99
C ASP A 194 6.95 -2.23 3.50
N VAL A 195 5.83 -2.82 3.91
CA VAL A 195 5.37 -2.88 5.30
C VAL A 195 4.77 -4.25 5.61
N PHE A 196 4.93 -4.71 6.85
CA PHE A 196 4.47 -6.02 7.32
C PHE A 196 3.74 -5.89 8.67
N GLU A 197 3.01 -6.92 9.09
CA GLU A 197 2.26 -6.91 10.37
C GLU A 197 3.19 -6.84 11.58
N THR A 198 4.38 -7.43 11.48
CA THR A 198 5.43 -7.39 12.49
C THR A 198 6.68 -6.79 11.88
N GLU A 199 7.16 -5.69 12.43
CA GLU A 199 8.33 -4.95 11.95
C GLU A 199 9.22 -4.52 13.10
N PRO A 200 10.51 -4.31 12.75
CA PRO A 200 11.52 -5.34 12.49
C PRO A 200 11.93 -6.06 13.77
N PRO A 201 12.53 -7.23 13.69
CA PRO A 201 12.78 -8.05 12.50
C PRO A 201 11.54 -8.84 12.09
N LEU A 202 11.42 -9.14 10.78
CA LEU A 202 10.42 -10.11 10.34
C LEU A 202 10.75 -11.49 10.93
N PRO A 203 9.72 -12.23 11.40
CA PRO A 203 9.89 -13.62 11.78
C PRO A 203 10.42 -14.45 10.60
N THR A 204 11.25 -15.45 10.87
CA THR A 204 11.83 -16.31 9.83
C THR A 204 10.80 -17.20 9.13
N ASP A 205 9.65 -17.38 9.75
CA ASP A 205 8.48 -18.13 9.28
C ASP A 205 7.35 -17.23 8.74
N HIS A 206 7.65 -15.96 8.48
CA HIS A 206 6.70 -15.05 7.83
C HIS A 206 6.39 -15.57 6.42
N PRO A 207 5.10 -15.69 6.03
CA PRO A 207 4.66 -16.27 4.75
C PRO A 207 5.16 -15.52 3.51
#